data_2612f4e06a74c058f9350c854b5dd3ec
#
_entry.id   2612f4e06a74c058f9350c854b5dd3ec
#
_cell.length_a   1.000
_cell.length_b   1.000
_cell.length_c   1.000
_cell.angle_alpha   90.00
_cell.angle_beta   90.00
_cell.angle_gamma   90.00
#
_symmetry.space_group_name_H-M   'P 1'
#
loop_
_entity.id
_entity.type
_entity.pdbx_description
1 polymer ?
#
loop_
_entity_poly.entity_id
_entity_poly.type
_entity_poly.pdbx_seq_one_letter_code
_entity_poly.pdbx_strand_id
1 'polypeptide(L)'
;RNVRRSPFWEREKELGGYFMELGGWERAHGYAANEHLLEKYGNRVPVRENEWDNRHFWRVSNAEHLAMSEDCGIVNLSHFAMYDVAGPDHVALMEW
;
A
#
# COMPACT_ATOMS: atom_id res chain seq x y z
N ARG A 1 -9.14 8.38 20.56
CA ARG A 1 -9.06 6.99 20.19
C ARG A 1 -7.63 6.60 19.84
N ASN A 2 -7.11 5.58 20.47
CA ASN A 2 -5.74 5.11 20.26
C ASN A 2 -5.68 4.20 19.03
N VAL A 3 -5.30 4.77 17.91
CA VAL A 3 -5.02 4.04 16.68
C VAL A 3 -3.50 3.91 16.54
N ARG A 4 -3.05 2.72 16.16
CA ARG A 4 -1.62 2.46 15.97
C ARG A 4 -1.13 3.15 14.70
N ARG A 5 0.09 3.65 14.76
CA ARG A 5 0.77 4.30 13.64
C ARG A 5 2.07 3.56 13.36
N SER A 6 2.41 3.44 12.07
CA SER A 6 3.69 2.86 11.69
C SER A 6 4.85 3.80 12.05
N PRO A 7 6.10 3.28 12.14
CA PRO A 7 7.28 4.14 12.33
C PRO A 7 7.46 5.18 11.22
N PHE A 8 6.86 4.94 10.05
CA PHE A 8 6.96 5.83 8.88
C PHE A 8 5.78 6.80 8.76
N TRP A 9 4.86 6.83 9.71
CA TRP A 9 3.63 7.62 9.63
C TRP A 9 3.87 9.11 9.38
N GLU A 10 4.84 9.71 10.06
CA GLU A 10 5.16 11.13 9.88
C GLU A 10 5.66 11.38 8.44
N ARG A 11 6.50 10.50 7.92
CA ARG A 11 6.99 10.61 6.55
C ARG A 11 5.88 10.42 5.53
N GLU A 12 5.00 9.48 5.76
CA GLU A 12 3.82 9.26 4.91
C GLU A 12 2.89 10.47 4.91
N LYS A 13 2.74 11.13 6.08
CA LYS A 13 1.97 12.36 6.19
C LYS A 13 2.59 13.50 5.39
N GLU A 14 3.91 13.66 5.46
CA GLU A 14 4.65 14.66 4.66
C GLU A 14 4.45 14.45 3.16
N LEU A 15 4.32 13.21 2.72
CA LEU A 15 4.06 12.85 1.32
C LEU A 15 2.59 13.01 0.90
N GLY A 16 1.78 13.58 1.77
CA GLY A 16 0.36 13.77 1.51
C GLY A 16 -0.46 12.50 1.61
N GLY A 17 -0.07 11.62 2.53
CA GLY A 17 -0.79 10.38 2.78
C GLY A 17 -2.23 10.61 3.20
N TYR A 18 -3.15 9.88 2.59
CA TYR A 18 -4.54 9.81 3.01
C TYR A 18 -4.74 8.57 3.86
N PHE A 19 -4.99 8.78 5.15
CA PHE A 19 -5.04 7.70 6.13
C PHE A 19 -6.45 7.23 6.40
N MET A 20 -6.61 5.92 6.49
CA MET A 20 -7.83 5.27 6.96
C MET A 20 -7.47 4.27 8.05
N GLU A 21 -8.33 4.13 9.04
CA GLU A 21 -8.15 3.11 10.06
C GLU A 21 -8.59 1.75 9.51
N LEU A 22 -7.74 0.76 9.67
CA LEU A 22 -8.04 -0.61 9.32
C LEU A 22 -7.31 -1.55 10.27
N GLY A 23 -8.07 -2.37 10.99
CA GLY A 23 -7.50 -3.32 11.95
C GLY A 23 -6.77 -2.67 13.11
N GLY A 24 -7.17 -1.47 13.52
CA GLY A 24 -6.53 -0.71 14.61
C GLY A 24 -5.29 0.07 14.19
N TRP A 25 -4.96 0.11 12.89
CA TRP A 25 -3.83 0.84 12.36
C TRP A 25 -4.29 1.97 11.44
N GLU A 26 -3.63 3.12 11.53
CA GLU A 26 -3.73 4.15 10.50
C GLU A 26 -2.87 3.74 9.31
N ARG A 27 -3.51 3.51 8.18
CA ARG A 27 -2.86 3.06 6.95
C ARG A 27 -3.09 4.07 5.85
N ALA A 28 -2.02 4.43 5.14
CA ALA A 28 -2.14 5.27 3.97
C ALA A 28 -2.75 4.48 2.80
N HIS A 29 -3.81 5.03 2.22
CA HIS A 29 -4.48 4.45 1.05
C HIS A 29 -4.08 5.13 -0.25
N GLY A 30 -3.42 6.25 -0.17
CA GLY A 30 -2.91 6.98 -1.31
C GLY A 30 -2.02 8.13 -0.85
N TYR A 31 -1.23 8.65 -1.78
CA TYR A 31 -0.29 9.74 -1.52
C TYR A 31 -0.44 10.83 -2.57
N ALA A 32 -0.64 12.05 -2.13
CA ALA A 32 -0.66 13.20 -3.03
C ALA A 32 0.66 13.33 -3.81
N ALA A 33 1.78 12.97 -3.19
CA ALA A 33 3.10 12.98 -3.82
C ALA A 33 3.19 12.07 -5.05
N ASN A 34 2.33 11.04 -5.14
CA ASN A 34 2.32 10.10 -6.27
C ASN A 34 1.40 10.52 -7.42
N GLU A 35 0.69 11.63 -7.30
CA GLU A 35 -0.17 12.12 -8.39
C GLU A 35 0.60 12.42 -9.68
N HIS A 36 1.88 12.78 -9.57
CA HIS A 36 2.74 12.99 -10.73
C HIS A 36 2.89 11.76 -11.61
N LEU A 37 2.66 10.56 -11.08
CA LEU A 37 2.70 9.32 -11.86
C LEU A 37 1.61 9.28 -12.95
N LEU A 38 0.54 10.03 -12.78
CA LEU A 38 -0.52 10.13 -13.77
C LEU A 38 -0.05 10.80 -15.08
N GLU A 39 0.99 11.61 -15.03
CA GLU A 39 1.58 12.21 -16.23
C GLU A 39 2.21 11.14 -17.12
N LYS A 40 2.85 10.15 -16.52
CA LYS A 40 3.52 9.06 -17.23
C LYS A 40 2.60 7.88 -17.53
N TYR A 41 1.74 7.50 -16.57
CA TYR A 41 0.97 6.26 -16.63
C TYR A 41 -0.54 6.46 -16.78
N GLY A 42 -1.03 7.68 -16.69
CA GLY A 42 -2.47 7.97 -16.68
C GLY A 42 -3.24 7.44 -17.89
N ASN A 43 -2.61 7.42 -19.07
CA ASN A 43 -3.22 6.91 -20.30
C ASN A 43 -3.38 5.39 -20.28
N ARG A 44 -2.64 4.68 -19.46
CA ARG A 44 -2.66 3.23 -19.33
C ARG A 44 -3.52 2.75 -18.16
N VAL A 45 -4.02 3.68 -17.35
CA VAL A 45 -4.90 3.37 -16.23
C VAL A 45 -6.28 3.03 -16.77
N PRO A 46 -6.84 1.84 -16.45
CA PRO A 46 -8.16 1.47 -16.94
C PRO A 46 -9.25 2.39 -16.36
N VAL A 47 -10.34 2.51 -17.10
CA VAL A 47 -11.51 3.24 -16.61
C VAL A 47 -12.19 2.42 -15.52
N ARG A 48 -12.66 3.10 -14.49
CA ARG A 48 -13.41 2.45 -13.41
C ARG A 48 -14.72 1.88 -13.96
N GLU A 49 -14.89 0.57 -13.84
CA GLU A 49 -16.01 -0.15 -14.45
C GLU A 49 -17.20 -0.37 -13.52
N ASN A 50 -16.96 -0.36 -12.22
CA ASN A 50 -17.98 -0.68 -11.23
C ASN A 50 -17.78 0.08 -9.90
N GLU A 51 -18.77 0.00 -9.02
CA GLU A 51 -18.75 0.70 -7.73
C GLU A 51 -17.85 0.06 -6.67
N TRP A 52 -17.39 -1.15 -6.90
CA TRP A 52 -16.48 -1.86 -5.98
C TRP A 52 -15.05 -1.33 -6.07
N ASP A 53 -14.72 -0.68 -7.16
CA ASP A 53 -13.41 -0.08 -7.34
C ASP A 53 -13.21 1.11 -6.38
N ASN A 54 -11.96 1.32 -5.98
CA ASN A 54 -11.61 2.43 -5.11
C ASN A 54 -11.99 3.78 -5.75
N ARG A 55 -12.96 4.46 -5.18
CA ARG A 55 -13.52 5.71 -5.74
C ARG A 55 -12.53 6.86 -5.75
N HIS A 56 -11.66 6.93 -4.74
CA HIS A 56 -10.88 8.14 -4.49
C HIS A 56 -9.48 8.07 -5.08
N PHE A 57 -8.89 6.90 -5.08
CA PHE A 57 -7.46 6.73 -5.42
C PHE A 57 -7.20 5.71 -6.54
N TRP A 58 -8.24 5.23 -7.21
CA TRP A 58 -8.09 4.17 -8.22
C TRP A 58 -7.09 4.53 -9.32
N ARG A 59 -7.08 5.78 -9.77
CA ARG A 59 -6.14 6.23 -10.80
C ARG A 59 -4.71 6.22 -10.30
N VAL A 60 -4.47 6.82 -9.13
CA VAL A 60 -3.14 6.88 -8.53
C VAL A 60 -2.66 5.49 -8.15
N SER A 61 -3.53 4.66 -7.57
CA SER A 61 -3.19 3.28 -7.20
C SER A 61 -2.80 2.43 -8.41
N ASN A 62 -3.51 2.58 -9.53
CA ASN A 62 -3.14 1.88 -10.75
C ASN A 62 -1.84 2.42 -11.35
N ALA A 63 -1.61 3.73 -11.29
CA ALA A 63 -0.34 4.32 -11.71
C ALA A 63 0.83 3.85 -10.84
N GLU A 64 0.63 3.73 -9.53
CA GLU A 64 1.60 3.15 -8.60
C GLU A 64 1.92 1.69 -8.96
N HIS A 65 0.89 0.90 -9.30
CA HIS A 65 1.07 -0.47 -9.75
C HIS A 65 1.95 -0.56 -11.00
N LEU A 66 1.69 0.29 -11.98
CA LEU A 66 2.51 0.34 -13.19
C LEU A 66 3.94 0.78 -12.90
N ALA A 67 4.12 1.75 -12.03
CA ALA A 67 5.44 2.20 -11.59
C ALA A 67 6.21 1.09 -10.87
N MET A 68 5.53 0.32 -10.02
CA MET A 68 6.13 -0.83 -9.34
C MET A 68 6.55 -1.93 -10.31
N SER A 69 5.80 -2.12 -11.40
CA SER A 69 6.10 -3.13 -12.42
C SER A 69 7.24 -2.72 -13.35
N GLU A 70 7.34 -1.45 -13.68
CA GLU A 70 8.26 -0.95 -14.72
C GLU A 70 9.47 -0.18 -14.16
N ASP A 71 9.40 0.22 -12.91
CA ASP A 71 10.42 1.03 -12.25
C ASP A 71 10.66 0.49 -10.84
N CYS A 72 10.67 1.35 -9.84
CA CYS A 72 10.97 0.99 -8.45
C CYS A 72 9.94 1.61 -7.51
N GLY A 73 9.65 0.89 -6.42
CA GLY A 73 8.75 1.40 -5.40
C GLY A 73 9.07 0.84 -4.03
N ILE A 74 8.52 1.51 -3.02
CA ILE A 74 8.62 1.10 -1.62
C ILE A 74 7.20 0.96 -1.06
N VAL A 75 6.97 -0.13 -0.33
CA VAL A 75 5.69 -0.39 0.33
C VAL A 75 5.91 -0.49 1.83
N ASN A 76 5.10 0.23 2.61
CA ASN A 76 5.11 0.14 4.06
C ASN A 76 4.19 -0.99 4.52
N LEU A 77 4.77 -2.07 5.03
CA LEU A 77 4.05 -3.24 5.53
C LEU A 77 4.14 -3.37 7.07
N SER A 78 4.44 -2.29 7.78
CA SER A 78 4.62 -2.29 9.23
C SER A 78 3.39 -2.77 10.02
N HIS A 79 2.21 -2.75 9.40
CA HIS A 79 0.96 -3.20 10.01
C HIS A 79 0.74 -4.71 9.89
N PHE A 80 1.55 -5.42 9.11
CA PHE A 80 1.49 -6.87 9.04
C PHE A 80 2.20 -7.50 10.22
N ALA A 81 1.64 -8.60 10.73
CA ALA A 81 2.31 -9.43 11.71
C ALA A 81 3.45 -10.20 11.05
N MET A 82 4.57 -10.28 11.74
CA MET A 82 5.73 -11.05 11.31
C MET A 82 5.96 -12.21 12.26
N TYR A 83 6.17 -13.39 11.74
CA TYR A 83 6.39 -14.59 12.51
C TYR A 83 7.69 -15.25 12.08
N ASP A 84 8.56 -15.52 13.06
CA ASP A 84 9.74 -16.34 12.84
C ASP A 84 9.41 -17.79 13.24
N VAL A 85 9.56 -18.70 12.28
CA VAL A 85 9.37 -20.12 12.52
C VAL A 85 10.72 -20.81 12.40
N ALA A 86 11.18 -21.39 13.50
CA ALA A 86 12.49 -22.02 13.58
C ALA A 86 12.36 -23.45 14.14
N GLY A 87 13.37 -24.26 13.91
CA GLY A 87 13.44 -25.65 14.35
C GLY A 87 13.77 -26.61 13.22
N PRO A 88 14.14 -27.86 13.53
CA PRO A 88 14.56 -28.81 12.48
C PRO A 88 13.48 -29.13 11.45
N ASP A 89 12.20 -29.06 11.85
CA ASP A 89 11.08 -29.45 10.98
C ASP A 89 10.26 -28.24 10.46
N HIS A 90 10.82 -27.03 10.52
CA HIS A 90 10.06 -25.80 10.20
C HIS A 90 9.57 -25.77 8.74
N VAL A 91 10.37 -26.25 7.80
CA VAL A 91 9.97 -26.28 6.38
C VAL A 91 8.82 -27.28 6.17
N ALA A 92 8.95 -28.49 6.73
CA ALA A 92 7.90 -29.50 6.61
C ALA A 92 6.59 -29.05 7.24
N LEU A 93 6.65 -28.31 8.38
CA LEU A 93 5.46 -27.75 9.02
C LEU A 93 4.77 -26.73 8.14
N MET A 94 5.54 -25.84 7.51
CA MET A 94 4.98 -24.76 6.69
C MET A 94 4.42 -25.25 5.35
N GLU A 95 4.91 -26.38 4.86
CA GLU A 95 4.45 -27.00 3.61
C GLU A 95 3.28 -27.98 3.83
N TRP A 96 2.98 -28.32 5.09
CA TRP A 96 1.90 -29.24 5.42
C TRP A 96 0.53 -28.64 5.13
#